data_a0df204c65472d3047ecfecafc0eac41
#
_entry.id   a0df204c65472d3047ecfecafc0eac41
#
_cell.length_a   1.000
_cell.length_b   1.000
_cell.length_c   1.000
_cell.angle_alpha   90.00
_cell.angle_beta   90.00
_cell.angle_gamma   90.00
#
_symmetry.space_group_name_H-M   'P 1'
#
loop_
_entity.id
_entity.type
_entity.pdbx_description
1 polymer ?
#
loop_
_entity_poly.entity_id
_entity_poly.type
_entity_poly.pdbx_seq_one_letter_code
_entity_poly.pdbx_strand_id
1 'polypeptide(L)'
;NDNDAAVKYLDPIVKRANPDNTVVGQTITLERVLNERRKELVAEGHRMYDVIRNGLTVERKDVKDSNLSKTKHDTKYMTYDWNFYMIVLPIPKKEMDANPNMEQNPEYGGR
;
A
#
# COMPACT_ATOMS: atom_id res chain seq x y z
N ASN A 1 -1.08 -17.14 23.15
CA ASN A 1 -1.95 -17.04 21.98
C ASN A 1 -1.60 -15.79 21.18
N ASP A 2 -1.47 -15.87 19.85
CA ASP A 2 -1.08 -14.75 18.99
C ASP A 2 -2.04 -13.56 19.10
N ASN A 3 -3.32 -13.83 19.41
CA ASN A 3 -4.31 -12.78 19.60
C ASN A 3 -4.01 -11.91 20.85
N ASP A 4 -3.58 -12.51 21.94
CA ASP A 4 -3.26 -11.77 23.17
C ASP A 4 -2.06 -10.86 22.97
N ALA A 5 -1.06 -11.32 22.21
CA ALA A 5 0.07 -10.51 21.79
C ALA A 5 -0.37 -9.35 20.89
N ALA A 6 -1.25 -9.62 19.91
CA ALA A 6 -1.79 -8.60 19.02
C ALA A 6 -2.56 -7.52 19.80
N VAL A 7 -3.44 -7.91 20.72
CA VAL A 7 -4.18 -6.98 21.61
C VAL A 7 -3.21 -6.15 22.44
N LYS A 8 -2.20 -6.79 23.08
CA LYS A 8 -1.20 -6.12 23.92
C LYS A 8 -0.48 -4.98 23.21
N TYR A 9 -0.14 -5.15 21.93
CA TYR A 9 0.58 -4.13 21.16
C TYR A 9 -0.35 -3.13 20.47
N LEU A 10 -1.55 -3.55 20.06
CA LEU A 10 -2.47 -2.68 19.35
C LEU A 10 -3.28 -1.75 20.27
N ASP A 11 -3.67 -2.21 21.45
CA ASP A 11 -4.52 -1.46 22.37
C ASP A 11 -3.91 -0.11 22.82
N PRO A 12 -2.61 -0.02 23.16
CA PRO A 12 -1.98 1.27 23.48
C PRO A 12 -2.01 2.27 22.31
N ILE A 13 -1.88 1.80 21.08
CA ILE A 13 -1.91 2.65 19.87
C ILE A 13 -3.32 3.22 19.70
N VAL A 14 -4.34 2.36 19.79
CA VAL A 14 -5.74 2.77 19.66
C VAL A 14 -6.15 3.75 20.75
N LYS A 15 -5.78 3.50 22.00
CA LYS A 15 -6.06 4.37 23.15
C LYS A 15 -5.33 5.72 23.07
N ARG A 16 -4.13 5.75 22.51
CA ARG A 16 -3.43 7.01 22.28
C ARG A 16 -4.21 7.93 21.32
N ALA A 17 -4.80 7.35 20.27
CA ALA A 17 -5.59 8.10 19.30
C ALA A 17 -6.97 8.51 19.84
N ASN A 18 -7.60 7.63 20.62
CA ASN A 18 -8.86 7.89 21.32
C ASN A 18 -8.90 7.07 22.63
N PRO A 19 -8.78 7.74 23.79
CA PRO A 19 -8.76 7.07 25.11
C PRO A 19 -9.98 6.22 25.42
N ASP A 20 -11.12 6.52 24.81
CA ASP A 20 -12.37 5.78 25.01
C ASP A 20 -12.44 4.48 24.19
N ASN A 21 -11.52 4.29 23.25
CA ASN A 21 -11.45 3.11 22.40
C ASN A 21 -10.54 2.05 23.01
N THR A 22 -10.92 0.78 22.82
CA THR A 22 -10.09 -0.37 23.20
C THR A 22 -10.30 -1.52 22.23
N VAL A 23 -9.28 -2.37 22.10
CA VAL A 23 -9.35 -3.65 21.38
C VAL A 23 -9.30 -4.85 22.33
N VAL A 24 -9.29 -4.61 23.62
CA VAL A 24 -9.35 -5.68 24.65
C VAL A 24 -10.64 -6.49 24.47
N GLY A 25 -10.51 -7.81 24.44
CA GLY A 25 -11.63 -8.73 24.21
C GLY A 25 -12.05 -8.92 22.75
N GLN A 26 -11.35 -8.27 21.81
CA GLN A 26 -11.59 -8.44 20.36
C GLN A 26 -10.65 -9.49 19.75
N THR A 27 -11.11 -10.14 18.69
CA THR A 27 -10.23 -10.93 17.81
C THR A 27 -9.55 -10.00 16.81
N ILE A 28 -8.23 -9.96 16.84
CA ILE A 28 -7.44 -9.08 15.98
C ILE A 28 -7.10 -9.82 14.70
N THR A 29 -7.58 -9.30 13.58
CA THR A 29 -7.27 -9.80 12.24
C THR A 29 -6.11 -9.01 11.64
N LEU A 30 -5.45 -9.59 10.63
CA LEU A 30 -4.44 -8.89 9.83
C LEU A 30 -5.00 -7.59 9.23
N GLU A 31 -6.22 -7.64 8.70
CA GLU A 31 -6.90 -6.46 8.15
C GLU A 31 -7.04 -5.35 9.20
N ARG A 32 -7.43 -5.71 10.45
CA ARG A 32 -7.54 -4.73 11.54
C ARG A 32 -6.19 -4.06 11.82
N VAL A 33 -5.10 -4.84 11.88
CA VAL A 33 -3.75 -4.33 12.09
C VAL A 33 -3.33 -3.41 10.94
N LEU A 34 -3.53 -3.82 9.69
CA LEU A 34 -3.18 -3.03 8.51
C LEU A 34 -3.99 -1.72 8.41
N ASN A 35 -5.25 -1.75 8.83
CA ASN A 35 -6.07 -0.55 8.91
C ASN A 35 -5.58 0.44 9.96
N GLU A 36 -5.12 -0.04 11.13
CA GLU A 36 -4.54 0.84 12.13
C GLU A 36 -3.19 1.41 11.67
N ARG A 37 -2.32 0.58 11.09
CA ARG A 37 -1.06 1.04 10.48
C ARG A 37 -1.30 2.14 9.44
N ARG A 38 -2.33 2.00 8.61
CA ARG A 38 -2.66 3.00 7.58
C ARG A 38 -3.07 4.35 8.17
N LYS A 39 -3.77 4.35 9.31
CA LYS A 39 -4.13 5.58 10.01
C LYS A 39 -2.91 6.21 10.69
N GLU A 40 -2.13 5.38 11.35
CA GLU A 40 -0.98 5.80 12.14
C GLU A 40 0.16 6.37 11.27
N LEU A 41 0.43 5.75 10.13
CA LEU A 41 1.53 6.07 9.23
C LEU A 41 1.04 6.80 7.97
N VAL A 42 -0.03 7.60 8.10
CA VAL A 42 -0.56 8.38 6.99
C VAL A 42 0.51 9.35 6.45
N ALA A 43 0.67 9.39 5.13
CA ALA A 43 1.66 10.21 4.42
C ALA A 43 3.14 9.83 4.66
N GLU A 44 3.45 8.74 5.35
CA GLU A 44 4.82 8.27 5.57
C GLU A 44 5.33 7.29 4.49
N GLY A 45 4.56 7.02 3.44
CA GLY A 45 4.96 6.17 2.32
C GLY A 45 4.90 4.65 2.59
N HIS A 46 4.48 4.22 3.76
CA HIS A 46 4.52 2.79 4.16
C HIS A 46 3.46 1.93 3.47
N ARG A 47 2.38 2.51 2.96
CA ARG A 47 1.25 1.75 2.41
C ARG A 47 1.64 0.82 1.27
N MET A 48 2.53 1.24 0.37
CA MET A 48 2.97 0.42 -0.76
C MET A 48 3.65 -0.86 -0.28
N TYR A 49 4.53 -0.76 0.71
CA TYR A 49 5.20 -1.93 1.29
C TYR A 49 4.23 -2.89 1.97
N ASP A 50 3.20 -2.37 2.65
CA ASP A 50 2.16 -3.19 3.27
C ASP A 50 1.33 -3.95 2.21
N VAL A 51 1.05 -3.33 1.07
CA VAL A 51 0.36 -3.95 -0.06
C VAL A 51 1.21 -5.09 -0.64
N ILE A 52 2.47 -4.81 -0.97
CA ILE A 52 3.35 -5.78 -1.62
C ILE A 52 3.57 -7.01 -0.73
N ARG A 53 4.00 -6.81 0.52
CA ARG A 53 4.35 -7.93 1.41
C ARG A 53 3.18 -8.80 1.85
N ASN A 54 1.94 -8.27 1.79
CA ASN A 54 0.74 -9.01 2.16
C ASN A 54 -0.09 -9.46 0.95
N GLY A 55 0.40 -9.29 -0.26
CA GLY A 55 -0.29 -9.72 -1.47
C GLY A 55 -1.66 -9.05 -1.68
N LEU A 56 -1.77 -7.75 -1.33
CA LEU A 56 -3.06 -7.05 -1.36
C LEU A 56 -3.33 -6.40 -2.71
N THR A 57 -4.61 -6.24 -3.01
CA THR A 57 -5.10 -5.43 -4.13
C THR A 57 -5.37 -3.99 -3.66
N VAL A 58 -4.99 -3.02 -4.46
CA VAL A 58 -5.33 -1.60 -4.25
C VAL A 58 -6.45 -1.21 -5.20
N GLU A 59 -7.55 -0.76 -4.63
CA GLU A 59 -8.67 -0.18 -5.37
C GLU A 59 -8.70 1.33 -5.13
N ARG A 60 -8.72 2.10 -6.21
CA ARG A 60 -9.02 3.53 -6.18
C ARG A 60 -10.51 3.71 -6.30
N LYS A 61 -11.15 4.11 -5.22
CA LYS A 61 -12.57 4.47 -5.26
C LYS A 61 -12.74 5.80 -5.97
N ASP A 62 -13.72 5.88 -6.86
CA ASP A 62 -14.11 7.13 -7.49
C ASP A 62 -14.61 8.10 -6.41
N VAL A 63 -13.91 9.21 -6.24
CA VAL A 63 -14.28 10.27 -5.28
C VAL A 63 -15.02 11.33 -6.08
N LYS A 64 -16.34 11.19 -6.15
CA LYS A 64 -17.21 11.97 -7.03
C LYS A 64 -17.12 13.49 -6.84
N ASP A 65 -16.69 13.98 -5.68
CA ASP A 65 -16.73 15.40 -5.34
C ASP A 65 -15.37 16.03 -5.00
N SER A 66 -14.27 15.36 -5.28
CA SER A 66 -12.95 15.92 -5.06
C SER A 66 -12.35 16.54 -6.32
N ASN A 67 -11.48 17.54 -6.15
CA ASN A 67 -10.69 18.07 -7.26
C ASN A 67 -9.78 17.01 -7.91
N LEU A 68 -9.59 15.87 -7.25
CA LEU A 68 -8.92 14.67 -7.74
C LEU A 68 -9.76 13.90 -8.78
N SER A 69 -11.09 13.98 -8.71
CA SER A 69 -11.96 13.36 -9.73
C SER A 69 -11.91 14.08 -11.08
N LYS A 70 -11.45 15.33 -11.10
CA LYS A 70 -11.29 16.14 -12.31
C LYS A 70 -9.96 15.88 -13.02
N THR A 71 -8.99 15.28 -12.36
CA THR A 71 -7.81 14.75 -13.03
C THR A 71 -8.25 13.49 -13.77
N LYS A 72 -8.09 13.47 -15.10
CA LYS A 72 -8.35 12.30 -15.93
C LYS A 72 -7.47 11.14 -15.47
N HIS A 73 -7.89 10.44 -14.42
CA HIS A 73 -7.28 9.18 -14.07
C HIS A 73 -7.66 8.19 -15.16
N ASP A 74 -6.66 7.63 -15.79
CA ASP A 74 -6.85 6.52 -16.70
C ASP A 74 -7.58 5.42 -15.93
N THR A 75 -8.81 5.09 -16.35
CA THR A 75 -9.62 4.04 -15.72
C THR A 75 -8.91 2.69 -15.71
N LYS A 76 -7.91 2.51 -16.57
CA LYS A 76 -7.03 1.35 -16.62
C LYS A 76 -6.29 1.11 -15.29
N TYR A 77 -6.07 2.13 -14.47
CA TYR A 77 -5.30 2.05 -13.24
C TYR A 77 -6.15 2.26 -11.98
N MET A 78 -7.46 1.99 -12.06
CA MET A 78 -8.36 2.10 -10.89
C MET A 78 -8.16 0.95 -9.89
N THR A 79 -7.71 -0.21 -10.39
CA THR A 79 -7.41 -1.38 -9.55
C THR A 79 -6.07 -1.97 -9.98
N TYR A 80 -5.22 -2.30 -9.03
CA TYR A 80 -3.97 -2.99 -9.29
C TYR A 80 -3.58 -3.90 -8.12
N ASP A 81 -2.99 -5.03 -8.46
CA ASP A 81 -2.54 -6.02 -7.51
C ASP A 81 -1.11 -5.72 -7.02
N TRP A 82 -0.71 -6.40 -5.95
CA TRP A 82 0.60 -6.28 -5.34
C TRP A 82 1.78 -6.52 -6.30
N ASN A 83 1.58 -7.29 -7.38
CA ASN A 83 2.58 -7.60 -8.40
C ASN A 83 2.47 -6.71 -9.65
N PHE A 84 1.77 -5.58 -9.56
CA PHE A 84 1.64 -4.65 -10.67
C PHE A 84 3.02 -4.16 -11.13
N TYR A 85 3.33 -4.25 -12.41
CA TYR A 85 4.67 -4.02 -12.95
C TYR A 85 5.27 -2.64 -12.61
N MET A 86 4.45 -1.60 -12.46
CA MET A 86 4.92 -0.25 -12.11
C MET A 86 5.42 -0.11 -10.66
N ILE A 87 5.29 -1.15 -9.84
CA ILE A 87 5.87 -1.18 -8.48
C ILE A 87 7.40 -1.19 -8.56
N VAL A 88 7.94 -1.85 -9.59
CA VAL A 88 9.37 -1.82 -9.91
C VAL A 88 9.61 -0.74 -10.95
N LEU A 89 10.45 0.24 -10.65
CA LEU A 89 10.75 1.32 -11.60
C LEU A 89 11.52 0.81 -12.81
N PRO A 90 11.32 1.42 -13.98
CA PRO A 90 12.12 1.07 -15.15
C PRO A 90 13.60 1.44 -14.93
N ILE A 91 14.49 0.68 -15.54
CA ILE A 91 15.90 1.04 -15.62
C ILE A 91 16.01 2.33 -16.46
N PRO A 92 16.71 3.37 -15.96
CA PRO A 92 16.83 4.62 -16.70
C PRO A 92 17.43 4.43 -18.10
N LYS A 93 16.87 5.12 -19.08
CA LYS A 93 17.33 5.00 -20.48
C LYS A 93 18.83 5.19 -20.63
N LYS A 94 19.44 6.12 -19.89
CA LYS A 94 20.87 6.38 -19.92
C LYS A 94 21.70 5.15 -19.55
N GLU A 95 21.25 4.38 -18.57
CA GLU A 95 21.91 3.14 -18.16
C GLU A 95 21.75 2.03 -19.21
N MET A 96 20.56 1.94 -19.81
CA MET A 96 20.29 1.02 -20.92
C MET A 96 21.17 1.32 -22.13
N ASP A 97 21.34 2.59 -22.47
CA ASP A 97 22.16 3.02 -23.61
C ASP A 97 23.66 2.79 -23.36
N ALA A 98 24.10 2.86 -22.09
CA ALA A 98 25.49 2.63 -21.71
C ALA A 98 25.89 1.16 -21.69
N ASN A 99 24.96 0.24 -21.50
CA ASN A 99 25.23 -1.19 -21.44
C ASN A 99 24.36 -1.98 -22.42
N PRO A 100 24.91 -2.38 -23.59
CA PRO A 100 24.16 -3.11 -24.60
C PRO A 100 23.59 -4.47 -24.16
N ASN A 101 24.16 -5.04 -23.08
CA ASN A 101 23.76 -6.34 -22.55
C ASN A 101 22.67 -6.23 -21.46
N MET A 102 22.25 -4.99 -21.14
CA MET A 102 21.21 -4.78 -20.14
C MET A 102 19.83 -4.96 -20.75
N GLU A 103 18.96 -5.71 -20.05
CA GLU A 103 17.57 -5.89 -20.41
C GLU A 103 16.69 -5.06 -19.47
N GLN A 104 15.64 -4.44 -20.02
CA GLN A 104 14.69 -3.68 -19.26
C GLN A 104 13.78 -4.60 -18.43
N ASN A 105 13.26 -4.08 -17.32
CA ASN A 105 12.24 -4.78 -16.55
C ASN A 105 11.04 -5.14 -17.44
N PRO A 106 10.42 -6.31 -17.22
CA PRO A 106 9.24 -6.73 -17.97
C PRO A 106 8.17 -5.64 -18.03
N GLU A 107 7.39 -5.59 -19.10
CA GLU A 107 6.26 -4.67 -19.31
C GLU A 107 6.64 -3.20 -19.60
N TYR A 108 7.89 -2.78 -19.46
CA TYR A 108 8.33 -1.43 -19.84
C TYR A 108 8.73 -1.29 -21.31
N GLY A 109 8.48 -2.33 -22.10
CA GLY A 109 8.89 -2.38 -23.50
C GLY A 109 10.39 -2.61 -23.67
N GLY A 110 10.76 -3.28 -24.76
CA GLY A 110 12.13 -3.43 -25.18
C GLY A 110 12.77 -2.08 -25.53
N ARG A 111 14.09 -2.10 -25.82
CA ARG A 111 14.88 -0.96 -26.28
C ARG A 111 14.19 -0.11 -27.33
#